data_99035daa8673d5d4510d54ea51fccf87
#
_entry.id   99035daa8673d5d4510d54ea51fccf87
#
_cell.length_a   1.000
_cell.length_b   1.000
_cell.length_c   1.000
_cell.angle_alpha   90.00
_cell.angle_beta   90.00
_cell.angle_gamma   90.00
#
_symmetry.space_group_name_H-M   'P 1'
#
loop_
_entity.id
_entity.type
_entity.pdbx_description
1 polymer ?
#
loop_
_entity_poly.entity_id
_entity_poly.type
_entity_poly.pdbx_seq_one_letter_code
_entity_poly.pdbx_strand_id
1 'polypeptide(L)'
;LLRQRRFAPLFWVQFLGAANDNIYKFAFTLLATYVAARWGNVEPRIAGFLIGALFIAPFVLFSATSGQLADKLEKSWFIRRVKDAEIIVMLIGGAGLALQSPWLAYAGVFLLGLQSTLFGPVKYAYLPQHLDSHEVTGGNGMVEMGTFVAILLGTIGGGLLIDRLGEHGALATAAVVLALALAGRVAAQFIPLSPAADPGLAINWNPFSETWRNLQIARRDAAVFNSIIGISWLWFFGSVFLTSFTPYARESLGGTEAVVTFLLAVFSIGVGIGSLACERLSKRRVEIGLVPLGSIGMTVFALDLHFASVAFTPMQAGGLPQFLAAPGAWRIVADLALLALFSGLYSVPLYALIQTRSDRRRVARIVAANNILNAIFMVVASIMAALLLKAGLTIPELFLVTGLMNAAVALYIYRLVPEFLLRFLAWVLTHTLYRLRSFGTDRIPEQGAAVLACNHVSFVDAVVIMGESPRPIRFVMDHRIFKVPLLNAFFRHARAIAIAPAREDAAMLARANERIDAALAEGDLVCIFPEGRITDSGELSPFRHGVQRIVERTPVPVYPMALRGLWGSFFSRYGGAAFSRPVEARLRRGLRSQLELMVGEPLAPQDVTPERLMERVAALRGEER
;
A
#
# COMPACT_ATOMS: atom_id res chain seq x y z
N LEU A 1 -15.97 -3.06 -10.41
CA LEU A 1 -16.40 -3.53 -9.08
C LEU A 1 -17.65 -2.78 -8.59
N LEU A 2 -17.76 -1.44 -8.72
CA LEU A 2 -18.90 -0.65 -8.22
C LEU A 2 -20.27 -1.01 -8.84
N ARG A 3 -20.32 -1.76 -9.93
CA ARG A 3 -21.55 -2.28 -10.53
C ARG A 3 -21.85 -3.75 -10.17
N GLN A 4 -20.98 -4.38 -9.39
CA GLN A 4 -21.09 -5.80 -9.05
C GLN A 4 -21.68 -5.97 -7.66
N ARG A 5 -22.69 -6.84 -7.54
CA ARG A 5 -23.40 -7.12 -6.28
C ARG A 5 -22.46 -7.63 -5.16
N ARG A 6 -21.35 -8.29 -5.53
CA ARG A 6 -20.38 -8.81 -4.57
C ARG A 6 -19.53 -7.72 -3.90
N PHE A 7 -19.46 -6.48 -4.47
CA PHE A 7 -18.62 -5.39 -3.95
C PHE A 7 -19.40 -4.10 -3.66
N ALA A 8 -20.29 -3.66 -4.55
CA ALA A 8 -20.96 -2.37 -4.46
C ALA A 8 -21.71 -2.13 -3.13
N PRO A 9 -22.46 -3.09 -2.55
CA PRO A 9 -23.15 -2.86 -1.29
C PRO A 9 -22.17 -2.60 -0.13
N LEU A 10 -21.06 -3.35 -0.05
CA LEU A 10 -20.02 -3.12 0.96
C LEU A 10 -19.39 -1.74 0.80
N PHE A 11 -19.09 -1.33 -0.44
CA PHE A 11 -18.54 0.00 -0.73
C PHE A 11 -19.47 1.11 -0.21
N TRP A 12 -20.76 1.04 -0.52
CA TRP A 12 -21.71 2.05 -0.07
C TRP A 12 -21.92 2.04 1.45
N VAL A 13 -21.95 0.85 2.07
CA VAL A 13 -22.04 0.72 3.53
C VAL A 13 -20.87 1.40 4.22
N GLN A 14 -19.66 1.20 3.74
CA GLN A 14 -18.47 1.81 4.30
C GLN A 14 -18.37 3.31 3.99
N PHE A 15 -18.73 3.72 2.78
CA PHE A 15 -18.72 5.13 2.37
C PHE A 15 -19.70 5.96 3.20
N LEU A 16 -20.96 5.51 3.31
CA LEU A 16 -21.99 6.20 4.10
C LEU A 16 -21.62 6.21 5.59
N GLY A 17 -21.05 5.11 6.13
CA GLY A 17 -20.59 5.09 7.52
C GLY A 17 -19.45 6.07 7.77
N ALA A 18 -18.43 6.11 6.92
CA ALA A 18 -17.32 7.05 7.06
C ALA A 18 -17.77 8.51 6.91
N ALA A 19 -18.71 8.80 6.00
CA ALA A 19 -19.31 10.14 5.88
C ALA A 19 -20.08 10.50 7.15
N ASN A 20 -20.90 9.58 7.67
CA ASN A 20 -21.67 9.73 8.90
C ASN A 20 -20.78 10.07 10.10
N ASP A 21 -19.71 9.28 10.31
CA ASP A 21 -18.74 9.49 11.37
C ASP A 21 -18.15 10.91 11.33
N ASN A 22 -17.81 11.39 10.14
CA ASN A 22 -17.12 12.67 9.99
C ASN A 22 -18.08 13.86 10.03
N ILE A 23 -19.31 13.73 9.53
CA ILE A 23 -20.36 14.75 9.73
C ILE A 23 -20.59 14.97 11.22
N TYR A 24 -20.85 13.88 11.96
CA TYR A 24 -21.16 13.95 13.38
C TYR A 24 -20.00 14.54 14.19
N LYS A 25 -18.79 13.98 14.02
CA LYS A 25 -17.60 14.45 14.74
C LYS A 25 -17.29 15.91 14.47
N PHE A 26 -17.31 16.33 13.20
CA PHE A 26 -16.92 17.68 12.84
C PHE A 26 -17.97 18.71 13.29
N ALA A 27 -19.26 18.44 13.07
CA ALA A 27 -20.34 19.29 13.54
C ALA A 27 -20.30 19.46 15.07
N PHE A 28 -20.12 18.34 15.80
CA PHE A 28 -20.03 18.40 17.26
C PHE A 28 -18.75 19.12 17.73
N THR A 29 -17.63 18.96 17.04
CA THR A 29 -16.40 19.71 17.35
C THR A 29 -16.61 21.22 17.21
N LEU A 30 -17.31 21.66 16.15
CA LEU A 30 -17.63 23.08 15.99
C LEU A 30 -18.54 23.59 17.12
N LEU A 31 -19.59 22.86 17.46
CA LEU A 31 -20.50 23.23 18.55
C LEU A 31 -19.77 23.29 19.89
N ALA A 32 -18.94 22.31 20.21
CA ALA A 32 -18.17 22.26 21.45
C ALA A 32 -17.10 23.36 21.54
N THR A 33 -16.60 23.83 20.38
CA THR A 33 -15.56 24.87 20.31
C THR A 33 -16.16 26.29 20.36
N TYR A 34 -17.20 26.55 19.56
CA TYR A 34 -17.73 27.91 19.41
C TYR A 34 -18.87 28.24 20.36
N VAL A 35 -19.56 27.24 20.93
CA VAL A 35 -20.68 27.38 21.84
C VAL A 35 -20.41 26.58 23.13
N ALA A 36 -19.17 26.58 23.60
CA ALA A 36 -18.68 25.76 24.72
C ALA A 36 -19.58 25.78 25.98
N ALA A 37 -20.15 26.93 26.31
CA ALA A 37 -21.03 27.08 27.45
C ALA A 37 -22.27 26.16 27.44
N ARG A 38 -22.76 25.78 26.24
CA ARG A 38 -23.89 24.84 26.07
C ARG A 38 -23.41 23.38 25.95
N TRP A 39 -22.11 23.14 25.68
CA TRP A 39 -21.58 21.83 25.33
C TRP A 39 -20.55 21.29 26.33
N GLY A 40 -20.83 21.51 27.63
CA GLY A 40 -20.05 20.94 28.74
C GLY A 40 -18.91 21.80 29.25
N ASN A 41 -18.83 23.04 28.78
CA ASN A 41 -17.82 24.03 29.19
C ASN A 41 -16.37 23.54 29.12
N VAL A 42 -16.11 22.63 28.15
CA VAL A 42 -14.77 22.15 27.85
C VAL A 42 -14.01 23.28 27.17
N GLU A 43 -12.74 23.45 27.53
CA GLU A 43 -11.90 24.46 26.91
C GLU A 43 -11.86 24.26 25.39
N PRO A 44 -12.17 25.29 24.56
CA PRO A 44 -12.27 25.18 23.12
C PRO A 44 -11.07 24.55 22.43
N ARG A 45 -9.88 24.81 22.97
CA ARG A 45 -8.61 24.23 22.46
C ARG A 45 -8.51 22.72 22.68
N ILE A 46 -9.21 22.17 23.67
CA ILE A 46 -9.15 20.76 24.05
C ILE A 46 -10.32 19.97 23.46
N ALA A 47 -11.44 20.62 23.12
CA ALA A 47 -12.66 19.95 22.68
C ALA A 47 -12.43 19.00 21.47
N GLY A 48 -11.74 19.46 20.45
CA GLY A 48 -11.42 18.65 19.28
C GLY A 48 -10.54 17.43 19.60
N PHE A 49 -9.55 17.60 20.47
CA PHE A 49 -8.70 16.50 20.93
C PHE A 49 -9.48 15.48 21.75
N LEU A 50 -10.37 15.93 22.63
CA LEU A 50 -11.21 15.05 23.44
C LEU A 50 -12.16 14.23 22.55
N ILE A 51 -12.82 14.86 21.57
CA ILE A 51 -13.70 14.19 20.61
C ILE A 51 -12.89 13.16 19.80
N GLY A 52 -11.71 13.52 19.31
CA GLY A 52 -10.82 12.61 18.60
C GLY A 52 -10.38 11.43 19.47
N ALA A 53 -9.97 11.68 20.71
CA ALA A 53 -9.54 10.64 21.64
C ALA A 53 -10.70 9.68 21.99
N LEU A 54 -11.90 10.20 22.26
CA LEU A 54 -13.09 9.38 22.52
C LEU A 54 -13.46 8.49 21.33
N PHE A 55 -13.31 8.99 20.11
CA PHE A 55 -13.56 8.20 18.90
C PHE A 55 -12.53 7.11 18.69
N ILE A 56 -11.24 7.37 19.01
CA ILE A 56 -10.14 6.42 18.79
C ILE A 56 -10.02 5.40 19.92
N ALA A 57 -10.41 5.73 21.16
CA ALA A 57 -10.28 4.84 22.31
C ALA A 57 -10.88 3.44 22.10
N PRO A 58 -12.08 3.28 21.50
CA PRO A 58 -12.64 1.96 21.20
C PRO A 58 -11.77 1.11 20.28
N PHE A 59 -11.01 1.72 19.35
CA PHE A 59 -10.12 0.95 18.46
C PHE A 59 -9.01 0.25 19.23
N VAL A 60 -8.47 0.86 20.27
CA VAL A 60 -7.47 0.22 21.12
C VAL A 60 -8.11 -0.86 21.99
N LEU A 61 -9.29 -0.60 22.56
CA LEU A 61 -9.91 -1.45 23.56
C LEU A 61 -10.65 -2.66 22.95
N PHE A 62 -11.33 -2.48 21.81
CA PHE A 62 -12.29 -3.46 21.31
C PHE A 62 -11.94 -4.06 19.94
N SER A 63 -10.88 -3.61 19.23
CA SER A 63 -10.54 -4.20 17.94
C SER A 63 -10.20 -5.69 18.05
N ALA A 64 -9.52 -6.12 19.11
CA ALA A 64 -9.19 -7.54 19.30
C ALA A 64 -10.44 -8.41 19.40
N THR A 65 -11.45 -7.97 20.15
CA THR A 65 -12.76 -8.64 20.25
C THR A 65 -13.50 -8.59 18.92
N SER A 66 -13.48 -7.44 18.23
CA SER A 66 -14.09 -7.27 16.90
C SER A 66 -13.52 -8.26 15.88
N GLY A 67 -12.19 -8.44 15.85
CA GLY A 67 -11.53 -9.40 14.97
C GLY A 67 -12.00 -10.84 15.19
N GLN A 68 -12.15 -11.25 16.45
CA GLN A 68 -12.68 -12.56 16.78
C GLN A 68 -14.14 -12.74 16.33
N LEU A 69 -14.99 -11.74 16.57
CA LEU A 69 -16.39 -11.76 16.14
C LEU A 69 -16.51 -11.83 14.61
N ALA A 70 -15.68 -11.09 13.89
CA ALA A 70 -15.67 -11.08 12.43
C ALA A 70 -15.16 -12.39 11.80
N ASP A 71 -14.29 -13.15 12.48
CA ASP A 71 -13.88 -14.49 12.04
C ASP A 71 -14.92 -15.56 12.41
N LYS A 72 -15.56 -15.43 13.59
CA LYS A 72 -16.52 -16.40 14.13
C LYS A 72 -17.90 -16.34 13.50
N LEU A 73 -18.37 -15.15 13.16
CA LEU A 73 -19.74 -14.91 12.70
C LEU A 73 -19.81 -14.86 11.17
N GLU A 74 -21.00 -15.14 10.62
CA GLU A 74 -21.29 -14.88 9.20
C GLU A 74 -21.19 -13.37 8.96
N LYS A 75 -20.35 -12.97 8.00
CA LYS A 75 -19.93 -11.56 7.87
C LYS A 75 -21.05 -10.63 7.41
N SER A 76 -21.94 -11.06 6.50
CA SER A 76 -23.03 -10.21 6.05
C SER A 76 -24.07 -9.98 7.16
N TRP A 77 -24.32 -11.00 7.99
CA TRP A 77 -25.15 -10.87 9.18
C TRP A 77 -24.50 -9.92 10.19
N PHE A 78 -23.21 -10.09 10.47
CA PHE A 78 -22.48 -9.26 11.42
C PHE A 78 -22.46 -7.79 10.97
N ILE A 79 -22.20 -7.51 9.68
CA ILE A 79 -22.26 -6.15 9.11
C ILE A 79 -23.65 -5.54 9.30
N ARG A 80 -24.73 -6.30 9.04
CA ARG A 80 -26.11 -5.82 9.27
C ARG A 80 -26.34 -5.46 10.73
N ARG A 81 -25.87 -6.27 11.70
CA ARG A 81 -25.99 -5.97 13.13
C ARG A 81 -25.17 -4.75 13.54
N VAL A 82 -23.98 -4.58 12.98
CA VAL A 82 -23.18 -3.36 13.20
C VAL A 82 -23.88 -2.12 12.65
N LYS A 83 -24.60 -2.25 11.53
CA LYS A 83 -25.41 -1.15 10.99
C LYS A 83 -26.73 -0.91 11.76
N ASP A 84 -27.32 -1.94 12.33
CA ASP A 84 -28.44 -1.77 13.29
C ASP A 84 -27.96 -0.99 14.54
N ALA A 85 -26.77 -1.32 15.05
CA ALA A 85 -26.16 -0.59 16.17
C ALA A 85 -25.86 0.88 15.80
N GLU A 86 -25.41 1.16 14.56
CA GLU A 86 -25.17 2.54 14.09
C GLU A 86 -26.43 3.41 14.16
N ILE A 87 -27.60 2.87 13.81
CA ILE A 87 -28.88 3.59 13.94
C ILE A 87 -29.13 3.95 15.40
N ILE A 88 -28.93 3.01 16.33
CA ILE A 88 -29.10 3.26 17.77
C ILE A 88 -28.13 4.33 18.25
N VAL A 89 -26.87 4.26 17.83
CA VAL A 89 -25.84 5.24 18.16
C VAL A 89 -26.22 6.62 17.63
N MET A 90 -26.74 6.72 16.41
CA MET A 90 -27.17 7.99 15.83
C MET A 90 -28.45 8.54 16.48
N LEU A 91 -29.32 7.68 17.02
CA LEU A 91 -30.43 8.13 17.84
C LEU A 91 -29.94 8.74 19.18
N ILE A 92 -28.97 8.10 19.84
CA ILE A 92 -28.37 8.62 21.10
C ILE A 92 -27.61 9.92 20.83
N GLY A 93 -26.67 9.89 19.84
CA GLY A 93 -25.87 11.06 19.51
C GLY A 93 -26.71 12.20 18.93
N GLY A 94 -27.66 11.87 18.06
CA GLY A 94 -28.62 12.83 17.50
C GLY A 94 -29.53 13.45 18.58
N ALA A 95 -30.01 12.66 19.54
CA ALA A 95 -30.71 13.18 20.70
C ALA A 95 -29.80 14.11 21.53
N GLY A 96 -28.54 13.77 21.68
CA GLY A 96 -27.54 14.63 22.32
C GLY A 96 -27.41 15.98 21.63
N LEU A 97 -27.40 16.03 20.31
CA LEU A 97 -27.38 17.27 19.53
C LEU A 97 -28.69 18.02 19.62
N ALA A 98 -29.83 17.34 19.46
CA ALA A 98 -31.14 17.96 19.44
C ALA A 98 -31.55 18.51 20.82
N LEU A 99 -31.22 17.80 21.90
CA LEU A 99 -31.51 18.20 23.28
C LEU A 99 -30.39 19.06 23.90
N GLN A 100 -29.35 19.36 23.15
CA GLN A 100 -28.16 20.09 23.61
C GLN A 100 -27.55 19.48 24.87
N SER A 101 -27.51 18.11 24.92
CA SER A 101 -26.96 17.36 26.05
C SER A 101 -25.51 16.95 25.75
N PRO A 102 -24.51 17.57 26.40
CA PRO A 102 -23.10 17.23 26.16
C PRO A 102 -22.78 15.77 26.42
N TRP A 103 -23.33 15.20 27.50
CA TRP A 103 -23.05 13.80 27.87
C TRP A 103 -23.54 12.81 26.83
N LEU A 104 -24.74 13.01 26.26
CA LEU A 104 -25.25 12.18 25.18
C LEU A 104 -24.44 12.38 23.88
N ALA A 105 -24.00 13.61 23.60
CA ALA A 105 -23.20 13.90 22.42
C ALA A 105 -21.79 13.24 22.50
N TYR A 106 -21.10 13.34 23.64
CA TYR A 106 -19.83 12.66 23.88
C TYR A 106 -19.99 11.13 23.91
N ALA A 107 -21.06 10.62 24.52
CA ALA A 107 -21.39 9.19 24.47
C ALA A 107 -21.60 8.72 23.02
N GLY A 108 -22.30 9.54 22.22
CA GLY A 108 -22.47 9.30 20.77
C GLY A 108 -21.13 9.16 20.04
N VAL A 109 -20.15 10.03 20.31
CA VAL A 109 -18.79 9.92 19.72
C VAL A 109 -18.10 8.60 20.08
N PHE A 110 -18.13 8.23 21.37
CA PHE A 110 -17.50 6.98 21.84
C PHE A 110 -18.17 5.75 21.21
N LEU A 111 -19.50 5.71 21.22
CA LEU A 111 -20.28 4.61 20.63
C LEU A 111 -20.11 4.53 19.11
N LEU A 112 -19.95 5.68 18.43
CA LEU A 112 -19.65 5.74 17.00
C LEU A 112 -18.27 5.15 16.72
N GLY A 113 -17.26 5.50 17.53
CA GLY A 113 -15.93 4.87 17.47
C GLY A 113 -15.99 3.36 17.73
N LEU A 114 -16.83 2.90 18.66
CA LEU A 114 -17.04 1.48 18.93
C LEU A 114 -17.68 0.76 17.73
N GLN A 115 -18.69 1.35 17.12
CA GLN A 115 -19.34 0.83 15.92
C GLN A 115 -18.35 0.74 14.75
N SER A 116 -17.54 1.76 14.51
CA SER A 116 -16.51 1.77 13.48
C SER A 116 -15.41 0.74 13.77
N THR A 117 -15.09 0.52 15.05
CA THR A 117 -14.16 -0.55 15.48
C THR A 117 -14.70 -1.95 15.15
N LEU A 118 -16.01 -2.18 15.35
CA LEU A 118 -16.64 -3.46 14.99
C LEU A 118 -16.69 -3.69 13.47
N PHE A 119 -16.85 -2.63 12.70
CA PHE A 119 -16.91 -2.70 11.24
C PHE A 119 -15.56 -2.90 10.57
N GLY A 120 -14.47 -2.34 11.10
CA GLY A 120 -13.14 -2.34 10.48
C GLY A 120 -12.63 -3.74 10.09
N PRO A 121 -12.47 -4.69 11.02
CA PRO A 121 -11.97 -6.04 10.70
C PRO A 121 -12.87 -6.81 9.73
N VAL A 122 -14.19 -6.73 9.86
CA VAL A 122 -15.10 -7.45 8.98
C VAL A 122 -15.09 -6.91 7.57
N LYS A 123 -14.96 -5.60 7.38
CA LYS A 123 -14.84 -4.94 6.08
C LYS A 123 -13.67 -5.51 5.27
N TYR A 124 -12.49 -5.55 5.87
CA TYR A 124 -11.28 -6.03 5.19
C TYR A 124 -11.22 -7.55 5.05
N ALA A 125 -11.81 -8.31 5.98
CA ALA A 125 -11.91 -9.77 5.87
C ALA A 125 -12.96 -10.25 4.85
N TYR A 126 -13.92 -9.40 4.49
CA TYR A 126 -14.90 -9.66 3.45
C TYR A 126 -14.28 -9.68 2.04
N LEU A 127 -13.37 -8.73 1.76
CA LEU A 127 -12.81 -8.53 0.42
C LEU A 127 -12.21 -9.81 -0.19
N PRO A 128 -11.30 -10.54 0.47
CA PRO A 128 -10.69 -11.74 -0.11
C PRO A 128 -11.63 -12.96 -0.20
N GLN A 129 -12.86 -12.87 0.33
CA GLN A 129 -13.89 -13.89 0.14
C GLN A 129 -14.74 -13.67 -1.13
N HIS A 130 -14.80 -12.43 -1.62
CA HIS A 130 -15.66 -12.03 -2.72
C HIS A 130 -14.92 -11.49 -3.95
N LEU A 131 -13.63 -11.20 -3.80
CA LEU A 131 -12.77 -10.73 -4.87
C LEU A 131 -11.69 -11.76 -5.19
N ASP A 132 -11.42 -11.91 -6.47
CA ASP A 132 -10.30 -12.73 -6.92
C ASP A 132 -8.96 -12.06 -6.57
N SER A 133 -7.87 -12.83 -6.51
CA SER A 133 -6.55 -12.33 -6.11
C SER A 133 -6.11 -11.10 -6.92
N HIS A 134 -6.44 -11.06 -8.21
CA HIS A 134 -6.13 -9.94 -9.11
C HIS A 134 -7.06 -8.72 -8.93
N GLU A 135 -8.17 -8.83 -8.20
CA GLU A 135 -9.10 -7.74 -7.91
C GLU A 135 -8.91 -7.13 -6.52
N VAL A 136 -8.24 -7.84 -5.61
CA VAL A 136 -8.07 -7.40 -4.20
C VAL A 136 -7.38 -6.04 -4.12
N THR A 137 -6.35 -5.80 -4.95
CA THR A 137 -5.66 -4.49 -5.00
C THR A 137 -6.61 -3.37 -5.41
N GLY A 138 -7.41 -3.58 -6.48
CA GLY A 138 -8.40 -2.61 -6.93
C GLY A 138 -9.53 -2.40 -5.93
N GLY A 139 -9.97 -3.47 -5.26
CA GLY A 139 -10.98 -3.42 -4.20
C GLY A 139 -10.51 -2.57 -3.01
N ASN A 140 -9.28 -2.77 -2.54
CA ASN A 140 -8.68 -1.94 -1.49
C ASN A 140 -8.52 -0.49 -1.94
N GLY A 141 -8.04 -0.26 -3.17
CA GLY A 141 -7.92 1.09 -3.72
C GLY A 141 -9.24 1.85 -3.73
N MET A 142 -10.34 1.19 -4.11
CA MET A 142 -11.69 1.77 -4.06
C MET A 142 -12.17 2.04 -2.63
N VAL A 143 -11.91 1.12 -1.70
CA VAL A 143 -12.26 1.29 -0.28
C VAL A 143 -11.51 2.47 0.32
N GLU A 144 -10.21 2.60 0.10
CA GLU A 144 -9.40 3.72 0.58
C GLU A 144 -9.86 5.04 -0.05
N MET A 145 -10.00 5.09 -1.38
CA MET A 145 -10.55 6.27 -2.08
C MET A 145 -11.90 6.68 -1.50
N GLY A 146 -12.81 5.71 -1.36
CA GLY A 146 -14.13 5.95 -0.78
C GLY A 146 -14.07 6.48 0.65
N THR A 147 -13.15 5.98 1.47
CA THR A 147 -12.92 6.45 2.84
C THR A 147 -12.49 7.92 2.87
N PHE A 148 -11.48 8.30 2.09
CA PHE A 148 -10.98 9.68 2.09
C PHE A 148 -11.98 10.66 1.48
N VAL A 149 -12.69 10.29 0.42
CA VAL A 149 -13.77 11.11 -0.15
C VAL A 149 -14.93 11.27 0.87
N ALA A 150 -15.28 10.22 1.58
CA ALA A 150 -16.31 10.26 2.62
C ALA A 150 -15.90 11.15 3.81
N ILE A 151 -14.63 11.09 4.23
CA ILE A 151 -14.07 11.99 5.25
C ILE A 151 -14.20 13.45 4.79
N LEU A 152 -13.78 13.75 3.57
CA LEU A 152 -13.86 15.10 3.03
C LEU A 152 -15.29 15.61 2.97
N LEU A 153 -16.19 14.85 2.34
CA LEU A 153 -17.60 15.25 2.20
C LEU A 153 -18.29 15.35 3.56
N GLY A 154 -17.96 14.44 4.49
CA GLY A 154 -18.48 14.45 5.85
C GLY A 154 -18.03 15.68 6.64
N THR A 155 -16.75 16.03 6.55
CA THR A 155 -16.19 17.22 7.21
C THR A 155 -16.81 18.51 6.66
N ILE A 156 -16.86 18.64 5.32
CA ILE A 156 -17.51 19.80 4.68
C ILE A 156 -19.00 19.86 5.02
N GLY A 157 -19.69 18.73 4.90
CA GLY A 157 -21.12 18.64 5.19
C GLY A 157 -21.44 19.00 6.65
N GLY A 158 -20.69 18.49 7.61
CA GLY A 158 -20.84 18.82 9.03
C GLY A 158 -20.61 20.31 9.30
N GLY A 159 -19.59 20.91 8.66
CA GLY A 159 -19.33 22.35 8.75
C GLY A 159 -20.47 23.19 8.19
N LEU A 160 -20.92 22.88 6.97
CA LEU A 160 -22.01 23.60 6.30
C LEU A 160 -23.34 23.52 7.06
N LEU A 161 -23.64 22.37 7.68
CA LEU A 161 -24.86 22.22 8.49
C LEU A 161 -24.86 23.16 9.69
N ILE A 162 -23.73 23.34 10.36
CA ILE A 162 -23.62 24.24 11.51
C ILE A 162 -23.57 25.71 11.05
N ASP A 163 -22.77 26.04 10.04
CA ASP A 163 -22.57 27.42 9.59
C ASP A 163 -23.84 28.02 8.95
N ARG A 164 -24.46 27.28 8.02
CA ARG A 164 -25.59 27.79 7.24
C ARG A 164 -26.95 27.78 7.99
N LEU A 165 -27.14 26.84 8.90
CA LEU A 165 -28.40 26.64 9.60
C LEU A 165 -28.39 27.21 11.04
N GLY A 166 -27.25 27.70 11.52
CA GLY A 166 -27.12 28.37 12.80
C GLY A 166 -27.76 27.57 13.95
N GLU A 167 -28.80 28.11 14.60
CA GLU A 167 -29.50 27.46 15.73
C GLU A 167 -30.13 26.11 15.36
N HIS A 168 -30.53 25.91 14.11
CA HIS A 168 -31.09 24.65 13.62
C HIS A 168 -30.01 23.66 13.17
N GLY A 169 -28.72 24.04 13.11
CA GLY A 169 -27.63 23.23 12.61
C GLY A 169 -27.44 21.92 13.38
N ALA A 170 -27.57 21.96 14.70
CA ALA A 170 -27.48 20.76 15.54
C ALA A 170 -28.60 19.75 15.24
N LEU A 171 -29.83 20.22 15.11
CA LEU A 171 -30.99 19.38 14.76
C LEU A 171 -30.91 18.85 13.34
N ALA A 172 -30.48 19.67 12.40
CA ALA A 172 -30.25 19.24 11.02
C ALA A 172 -29.14 18.17 10.92
N THR A 173 -28.06 18.34 11.68
CA THR A 173 -27.00 17.33 11.78
C THR A 173 -27.55 16.00 12.31
N ALA A 174 -28.35 16.04 13.39
CA ALA A 174 -29.00 14.85 13.95
C ALA A 174 -29.89 14.13 12.92
N ALA A 175 -30.67 14.87 12.13
CA ALA A 175 -31.50 14.29 11.07
C ALA A 175 -30.67 13.69 9.94
N VAL A 176 -29.60 14.35 9.47
CA VAL A 176 -28.73 13.89 8.39
C VAL A 176 -27.98 12.63 8.79
N VAL A 177 -27.37 12.58 9.99
CA VAL A 177 -26.62 11.39 10.44
C VAL A 177 -27.52 10.18 10.62
N LEU A 178 -28.75 10.38 11.11
CA LEU A 178 -29.75 9.30 11.18
C LEU A 178 -30.17 8.81 9.80
N ALA A 179 -30.42 9.72 8.85
CA ALA A 179 -30.74 9.36 7.47
C ALA A 179 -29.62 8.56 6.79
N LEU A 180 -28.35 8.94 7.00
CA LEU A 180 -27.19 8.22 6.49
C LEU A 180 -27.03 6.83 7.12
N ALA A 181 -27.28 6.72 8.44
CA ALA A 181 -27.27 5.42 9.12
C ALA A 181 -28.34 4.47 8.56
N LEU A 182 -29.56 4.98 8.33
CA LEU A 182 -30.65 4.23 7.70
C LEU A 182 -30.29 3.83 6.25
N ALA A 183 -29.75 4.74 5.47
CA ALA A 183 -29.29 4.45 4.10
C ALA A 183 -28.18 3.39 4.10
N GLY A 184 -27.21 3.48 4.99
CA GLY A 184 -26.15 2.49 5.18
C GLY A 184 -26.70 1.11 5.58
N ARG A 185 -27.72 1.10 6.45
CA ARG A 185 -28.41 -0.14 6.84
C ARG A 185 -29.19 -0.77 5.67
N VAL A 186 -29.85 0.03 4.86
CA VAL A 186 -30.51 -0.45 3.63
C VAL A 186 -29.48 -1.02 2.66
N ALA A 187 -28.36 -0.34 2.42
CA ALA A 187 -27.27 -0.84 1.58
C ALA A 187 -26.72 -2.19 2.09
N ALA A 188 -26.60 -2.34 3.43
CA ALA A 188 -26.13 -3.59 4.03
C ALA A 188 -27.05 -4.80 3.77
N GLN A 189 -28.32 -4.58 3.45
CA GLN A 189 -29.26 -5.68 3.13
C GLN A 189 -28.88 -6.42 1.83
N PHE A 190 -28.19 -5.72 0.91
CA PHE A 190 -27.80 -6.26 -0.38
C PHE A 190 -26.45 -6.97 -0.37
N ILE A 191 -25.73 -6.96 0.78
CA ILE A 191 -24.46 -7.68 0.92
C ILE A 191 -24.72 -9.18 0.80
N PRO A 192 -24.05 -9.90 -0.14
CA PRO A 192 -24.20 -11.33 -0.30
C PRO A 192 -23.70 -12.10 0.93
N LEU A 193 -24.21 -13.31 1.08
CA LEU A 193 -23.86 -14.23 2.16
C LEU A 193 -22.36 -14.50 2.17
N SER A 194 -21.73 -14.38 3.34
CA SER A 194 -20.29 -14.49 3.54
C SER A 194 -20.00 -15.39 4.73
N PRO A 195 -19.71 -16.68 4.52
CA PRO A 195 -19.55 -17.65 5.59
C PRO A 195 -18.51 -17.23 6.62
N ALA A 196 -18.74 -17.64 7.87
CA ALA A 196 -17.78 -17.48 8.95
C ALA A 196 -16.45 -18.15 8.59
N ALA A 197 -15.33 -17.50 8.88
CA ALA A 197 -14.01 -18.05 8.61
C ALA A 197 -13.60 -19.13 9.63
N ASP A 198 -14.02 -18.96 10.90
CA ASP A 198 -13.70 -19.85 12.01
C ASP A 198 -14.91 -19.97 12.97
N PRO A 199 -15.97 -20.71 12.58
CA PRO A 199 -17.20 -20.81 13.39
C PRO A 199 -16.98 -21.40 14.77
N GLY A 200 -15.97 -22.27 14.94
CA GLY A 200 -15.61 -22.94 16.19
C GLY A 200 -14.76 -22.09 17.14
N LEU A 201 -14.41 -20.86 16.77
CA LEU A 201 -13.55 -20.00 17.59
C LEU A 201 -14.16 -19.73 18.97
N ALA A 202 -13.44 -20.07 20.04
CA ALA A 202 -13.77 -19.64 21.40
C ALA A 202 -13.36 -18.17 21.59
N ILE A 203 -14.32 -17.31 21.96
CA ILE A 203 -14.06 -15.88 22.15
C ILE A 203 -13.31 -15.66 23.48
N ASN A 204 -12.18 -14.99 23.37
CA ASN A 204 -11.46 -14.46 24.53
C ASN A 204 -11.89 -13.00 24.76
N TRP A 205 -12.62 -12.77 25.84
CA TRP A 205 -13.17 -11.45 26.18
C TRP A 205 -12.14 -10.50 26.82
N ASN A 206 -10.94 -10.99 27.17
CA ASN A 206 -9.89 -10.12 27.68
C ASN A 206 -9.18 -9.40 26.50
N PRO A 207 -9.38 -8.08 26.34
CA PRO A 207 -8.86 -7.35 25.19
C PRO A 207 -7.32 -7.31 25.15
N PHE A 208 -6.66 -7.30 26.32
CA PHE A 208 -5.20 -7.18 26.37
C PHE A 208 -4.51 -8.49 25.98
N SER A 209 -4.98 -9.62 26.52
CA SER A 209 -4.43 -10.94 26.16
C SER A 209 -4.72 -11.29 24.71
N GLU A 210 -5.89 -10.91 24.19
CA GLU A 210 -6.24 -11.16 22.78
C GLU A 210 -5.49 -10.23 21.83
N THR A 211 -5.27 -8.97 22.19
CA THR A 211 -4.38 -8.08 21.44
C THR A 211 -2.99 -8.69 21.30
N TRP A 212 -2.41 -9.16 22.39
CA TRP A 212 -1.12 -9.82 22.36
C TRP A 212 -1.11 -11.06 21.47
N ARG A 213 -2.13 -11.89 21.59
CA ARG A 213 -2.31 -13.09 20.74
C ARG A 213 -2.41 -12.73 19.26
N ASN A 214 -3.18 -11.71 18.91
CA ASN A 214 -3.33 -11.25 17.52
C ASN A 214 -2.02 -10.72 16.94
N LEU A 215 -1.23 -10.00 17.75
CA LEU A 215 0.12 -9.56 17.37
C LEU A 215 1.06 -10.75 17.17
N GLN A 216 0.99 -11.77 18.03
CA GLN A 216 1.78 -12.99 17.86
C GLN A 216 1.38 -13.77 16.59
N ILE A 217 0.08 -13.81 16.25
CA ILE A 217 -0.40 -14.42 15.01
C ILE A 217 0.18 -13.66 13.80
N ALA A 218 0.12 -12.33 13.79
CA ALA A 218 0.66 -11.52 12.73
C ALA A 218 2.18 -11.67 12.57
N ARG A 219 2.93 -11.82 13.67
CA ARG A 219 4.39 -12.00 13.66
C ARG A 219 4.86 -13.32 13.06
N ARG A 220 3.97 -14.31 12.88
CA ARG A 220 4.34 -15.60 12.25
C ARG A 220 4.75 -15.43 10.79
N ASP A 221 4.21 -14.44 10.09
CA ASP A 221 4.66 -14.04 8.76
C ASP A 221 5.27 -12.63 8.84
N ALA A 222 6.57 -12.56 8.61
CA ALA A 222 7.31 -11.31 8.67
C ALA A 222 6.80 -10.27 7.66
N ALA A 223 6.36 -10.70 6.47
CA ALA A 223 5.84 -9.79 5.47
C ALA A 223 4.49 -9.19 5.89
N VAL A 224 3.62 -9.98 6.51
CA VAL A 224 2.34 -9.51 7.09
C VAL A 224 2.61 -8.54 8.23
N PHE A 225 3.50 -8.89 9.17
CA PHE A 225 3.81 -8.02 10.31
C PHE A 225 4.45 -6.69 9.87
N ASN A 226 5.41 -6.73 8.94
CA ASN A 226 6.03 -5.52 8.41
C ASN A 226 5.03 -4.65 7.64
N SER A 227 4.05 -5.25 6.96
CA SER A 227 2.96 -4.51 6.31
C SER A 227 2.07 -3.80 7.33
N ILE A 228 1.76 -4.44 8.45
CA ILE A 228 1.02 -3.81 9.56
C ILE A 228 1.80 -2.60 10.10
N ILE A 229 3.09 -2.75 10.37
CA ILE A 229 3.94 -1.63 10.83
C ILE A 229 3.99 -0.51 9.78
N GLY A 230 4.11 -0.87 8.49
CA GLY A 230 4.07 0.11 7.40
C GLY A 230 2.76 0.90 7.34
N ILE A 231 1.62 0.21 7.45
CA ILE A 231 0.31 0.86 7.48
C ILE A 231 0.17 1.74 8.73
N SER A 232 0.58 1.25 9.89
CA SER A 232 0.53 2.03 11.13
C SER A 232 1.42 3.27 11.05
N TRP A 233 2.58 3.17 10.39
CA TRP A 233 3.43 4.31 10.10
C TRP A 233 2.73 5.33 9.19
N LEU A 234 2.00 4.89 8.17
CA LEU A 234 1.21 5.79 7.33
C LEU A 234 0.15 6.54 8.13
N TRP A 235 -0.53 5.86 9.06
CA TRP A 235 -1.52 6.51 9.94
C TRP A 235 -0.87 7.50 10.91
N PHE A 236 0.34 7.20 11.40
CA PHE A 236 1.15 8.17 12.14
C PHE A 236 1.42 9.42 11.30
N PHE A 237 1.99 9.22 10.10
CA PHE A 237 2.33 10.28 9.16
C PHE A 237 1.09 11.11 8.78
N GLY A 238 0.03 10.45 8.35
CA GLY A 238 -1.23 11.09 7.97
C GLY A 238 -1.88 11.87 9.13
N SER A 239 -1.79 11.35 10.35
CA SER A 239 -2.31 12.02 11.54
C SER A 239 -1.61 13.36 11.80
N VAL A 240 -0.29 13.42 11.67
CA VAL A 240 0.47 14.69 11.80
C VAL A 240 -0.04 15.72 10.80
N PHE A 241 -0.17 15.34 9.52
CA PHE A 241 -0.62 16.27 8.47
C PHE A 241 -2.07 16.72 8.67
N LEU A 242 -3.00 15.76 8.88
CA LEU A 242 -4.42 16.06 9.01
C LEU A 242 -4.73 16.97 10.22
N THR A 243 -4.04 16.76 11.35
CA THR A 243 -4.22 17.61 12.54
C THR A 243 -3.59 18.99 12.38
N SER A 244 -2.58 19.11 11.50
CA SER A 244 -1.85 20.36 11.29
C SER A 244 -2.48 21.27 10.23
N PHE A 245 -3.42 20.81 9.39
CA PHE A 245 -3.93 21.64 8.28
C PHE A 245 -4.60 22.94 8.74
N THR A 246 -5.37 22.91 9.83
CA THR A 246 -6.01 24.13 10.35
C THR A 246 -5.00 25.16 10.84
N PRO A 247 -4.08 24.84 11.77
CA PRO A 247 -3.06 25.80 12.17
C PRO A 247 -2.09 26.14 11.02
N TYR A 248 -1.76 25.22 10.13
CA TYR A 248 -0.92 25.49 8.96
C TYR A 248 -1.51 26.57 8.06
N ALA A 249 -2.79 26.42 7.68
CA ALA A 249 -3.45 27.40 6.83
C ALA A 249 -3.54 28.77 7.50
N ARG A 250 -3.79 28.83 8.81
CA ARG A 250 -3.92 30.09 9.56
C ARG A 250 -2.58 30.75 9.88
N GLU A 251 -1.65 30.00 10.45
CA GLU A 251 -0.39 30.54 10.99
C GLU A 251 0.71 30.65 9.93
N SER A 252 0.83 29.62 9.06
CA SER A 252 1.91 29.59 8.05
C SER A 252 1.51 30.24 6.73
N LEU A 253 0.23 30.13 6.33
CA LEU A 253 -0.24 30.70 5.07
C LEU A 253 -1.04 32.00 5.22
N GLY A 254 -1.52 32.32 6.43
CA GLY A 254 -2.39 33.47 6.68
C GLY A 254 -3.75 33.38 5.99
N GLY A 255 -4.23 32.14 5.78
CA GLY A 255 -5.47 31.84 5.07
C GLY A 255 -6.69 31.68 5.99
N THR A 256 -7.86 31.82 5.41
CA THR A 256 -9.17 31.59 6.06
C THR A 256 -9.54 30.11 6.05
N GLU A 257 -10.70 29.76 6.64
CA GLU A 257 -11.25 28.38 6.67
C GLU A 257 -11.48 27.79 5.27
N ALA A 258 -11.72 28.63 4.26
CA ALA A 258 -11.81 28.18 2.89
C ALA A 258 -10.50 27.58 2.38
N VAL A 259 -9.35 28.12 2.80
CA VAL A 259 -8.02 27.55 2.48
C VAL A 259 -7.83 26.22 3.20
N VAL A 260 -8.21 26.09 4.48
CA VAL A 260 -8.17 24.81 5.22
C VAL A 260 -8.95 23.73 4.47
N THR A 261 -10.21 24.05 4.11
CA THR A 261 -11.10 23.13 3.39
C THR A 261 -10.51 22.72 2.04
N PHE A 262 -9.92 23.66 1.32
CA PHE A 262 -9.24 23.39 0.03
C PHE A 262 -8.04 22.45 0.20
N LEU A 263 -7.17 22.67 1.19
CA LEU A 263 -6.03 21.81 1.46
C LEU A 263 -6.46 20.39 1.85
N LEU A 264 -7.50 20.26 2.67
CA LEU A 264 -8.10 18.97 3.00
C LEU A 264 -8.66 18.27 1.76
N ALA A 265 -9.29 19.01 0.85
CA ALA A 265 -9.80 18.50 -0.41
C ALA A 265 -8.67 18.00 -1.31
N VAL A 266 -7.61 18.80 -1.49
CA VAL A 266 -6.43 18.42 -2.26
C VAL A 266 -5.81 17.14 -1.72
N PHE A 267 -5.63 17.05 -0.41
CA PHE A 267 -5.08 15.86 0.24
C PHE A 267 -5.97 14.63 0.03
N SER A 268 -7.27 14.74 0.32
CA SER A 268 -8.21 13.61 0.20
C SER A 268 -8.34 13.10 -1.24
N ILE A 269 -8.41 14.02 -2.21
CA ILE A 269 -8.45 13.68 -3.63
C ILE A 269 -7.13 13.05 -4.07
N GLY A 270 -5.99 13.58 -3.59
CA GLY A 270 -4.67 13.02 -3.86
C GLY A 270 -4.55 11.57 -3.42
N VAL A 271 -4.92 11.26 -2.16
CA VAL A 271 -4.94 9.87 -1.66
C VAL A 271 -5.86 9.00 -2.50
N GLY A 272 -7.05 9.50 -2.84
CA GLY A 272 -8.01 8.77 -3.68
C GLY A 272 -7.45 8.42 -5.05
N ILE A 273 -6.83 9.38 -5.74
CA ILE A 273 -6.19 9.17 -7.05
C ILE A 273 -5.04 8.16 -6.92
N GLY A 274 -4.18 8.30 -5.91
CA GLY A 274 -3.07 7.39 -5.66
C GLY A 274 -3.55 5.96 -5.40
N SER A 275 -4.59 5.80 -4.61
CA SER A 275 -5.19 4.50 -4.30
C SER A 275 -5.77 3.82 -5.55
N LEU A 276 -6.45 4.56 -6.43
CA LEU A 276 -6.97 4.02 -7.69
C LEU A 276 -5.86 3.77 -8.72
N ALA A 277 -4.82 4.61 -8.75
CA ALA A 277 -3.69 4.43 -9.64
C ALA A 277 -2.91 3.15 -9.33
N CYS A 278 -2.94 2.70 -8.07
CA CYS A 278 -2.29 1.47 -7.64
C CYS A 278 -2.72 0.24 -8.46
N GLU A 279 -4.02 0.06 -8.73
CA GLU A 279 -4.54 -1.06 -9.53
C GLU A 279 -3.98 -1.05 -10.96
N ARG A 280 -3.89 0.14 -11.57
CA ARG A 280 -3.37 0.27 -12.95
C ARG A 280 -1.86 0.05 -13.01
N LEU A 281 -1.12 0.63 -12.07
CA LEU A 281 0.35 0.52 -12.01
C LEU A 281 0.79 -0.90 -11.64
N SER A 282 0.03 -1.60 -10.79
CA SER A 282 0.29 -2.97 -10.39
C SER A 282 -0.14 -4.03 -11.43
N LYS A 283 -0.73 -3.61 -12.58
CA LYS A 283 -1.29 -4.52 -13.59
C LYS A 283 -2.24 -5.55 -12.98
N ARG A 284 -3.05 -5.14 -12.00
CA ARG A 284 -4.01 -5.97 -11.23
C ARG A 284 -3.37 -7.10 -10.41
N ARG A 285 -2.16 -6.91 -9.93
CA ARG A 285 -1.46 -7.84 -9.03
C ARG A 285 -1.12 -7.14 -7.71
N VAL A 286 -0.79 -7.91 -6.70
CA VAL A 286 -0.26 -7.33 -5.44
C VAL A 286 1.20 -6.95 -5.68
N GLU A 287 1.43 -5.75 -6.19
CA GLU A 287 2.78 -5.26 -6.53
C GLU A 287 3.38 -4.43 -5.39
N ILE A 288 4.16 -5.11 -4.55
CA ILE A 288 4.79 -4.49 -3.38
C ILE A 288 5.90 -3.49 -3.78
N GLY A 289 6.39 -3.56 -5.03
CA GLY A 289 7.32 -2.58 -5.59
C GLY A 289 6.80 -1.13 -5.59
N LEU A 290 5.48 -0.93 -5.49
CA LEU A 290 4.87 0.41 -5.36
C LEU A 290 5.07 1.02 -3.96
N VAL A 291 5.31 0.22 -2.92
CA VAL A 291 5.52 0.71 -1.55
C VAL A 291 6.78 1.60 -1.44
N PRO A 292 7.96 1.20 -1.95
CA PRO A 292 9.11 2.08 -2.06
C PRO A 292 8.84 3.37 -2.83
N LEU A 293 8.12 3.30 -3.96
CA LEU A 293 7.75 4.48 -4.73
C LEU A 293 6.90 5.43 -3.89
N GLY A 294 5.87 4.90 -3.21
CA GLY A 294 5.01 5.66 -2.31
C GLY A 294 5.81 6.34 -1.20
N SER A 295 6.65 5.57 -0.51
CA SER A 295 7.44 6.09 0.60
C SER A 295 8.47 7.14 0.19
N ILE A 296 9.15 6.96 -0.96
CA ILE A 296 10.10 7.95 -1.49
C ILE A 296 9.34 9.23 -1.86
N GLY A 297 8.20 9.11 -2.56
CA GLY A 297 7.37 10.26 -2.92
C GLY A 297 6.86 11.02 -1.70
N MET A 298 6.34 10.33 -0.67
CA MET A 298 5.95 10.95 0.59
C MET A 298 7.10 11.74 1.23
N THR A 299 8.32 11.18 1.25
CA THR A 299 9.50 11.88 1.77
C THR A 299 9.82 13.13 0.96
N VAL A 300 9.97 12.99 -0.35
CA VAL A 300 10.39 14.08 -1.24
C VAL A 300 9.42 15.25 -1.13
N PHE A 301 8.11 14.99 -1.24
CA PHE A 301 7.11 16.06 -1.21
C PHE A 301 6.83 16.60 0.20
N ALA A 302 7.07 15.84 1.26
CA ALA A 302 7.05 16.39 2.62
C ALA A 302 8.22 17.36 2.87
N LEU A 303 9.40 17.02 2.37
CA LEU A 303 10.58 17.91 2.45
C LEU A 303 10.39 19.15 1.57
N ASP A 304 9.89 18.99 0.33
CA ASP A 304 9.67 20.14 -0.56
C ASP A 304 8.57 21.05 -0.04
N LEU A 305 7.51 20.50 0.56
CA LEU A 305 6.46 21.27 1.22
C LEU A 305 6.99 22.14 2.37
N HIS A 306 7.98 21.65 3.12
CA HIS A 306 8.66 22.49 4.11
C HIS A 306 9.32 23.70 3.45
N PHE A 307 10.15 23.49 2.42
CA PHE A 307 10.83 24.59 1.73
C PHE A 307 9.86 25.53 1.01
N ALA A 308 8.81 25.00 0.40
CA ALA A 308 7.75 25.79 -0.20
C ALA A 308 7.04 26.66 0.83
N SER A 309 6.76 26.11 2.01
CA SER A 309 6.08 26.82 3.11
C SER A 309 6.95 27.91 3.72
N VAL A 310 8.25 27.68 3.91
CA VAL A 310 9.20 28.69 4.43
C VAL A 310 9.40 29.83 3.42
N ALA A 311 9.37 29.53 2.12
CA ALA A 311 9.49 30.54 1.07
C ALA A 311 8.18 31.32 0.82
N PHE A 312 7.06 30.86 1.35
CA PHE A 312 5.75 31.49 1.15
C PHE A 312 5.58 32.69 2.09
N THR A 313 5.14 33.83 1.54
CA THR A 313 4.81 35.01 2.35
C THR A 313 3.38 34.87 2.88
N PRO A 314 3.17 34.78 4.22
CA PRO A 314 1.85 34.64 4.78
C PRO A 314 0.92 35.80 4.39
N MET A 315 -0.32 35.48 4.03
CA MET A 315 -1.35 36.46 3.71
C MET A 315 -1.94 37.07 4.99
N GLN A 316 -2.65 38.17 4.84
CA GLN A 316 -3.45 38.75 5.94
C GLN A 316 -4.92 38.34 5.78
N ALA A 317 -5.32 37.24 6.43
CA ALA A 317 -6.67 36.66 6.37
C ALA A 317 -7.19 36.46 4.93
N GLY A 318 -6.31 35.93 4.04
CA GLY A 318 -6.61 35.73 2.62
C GLY A 318 -7.59 34.60 2.38
N GLY A 319 -8.61 34.86 1.55
CA GLY A 319 -9.52 33.81 1.08
C GLY A 319 -8.87 32.89 0.03
N LEU A 320 -9.61 31.88 -0.43
CA LEU A 320 -9.12 30.92 -1.43
C LEU A 320 -8.65 31.59 -2.74
N PRO A 321 -9.34 32.58 -3.34
CA PRO A 321 -8.86 33.23 -4.54
C PRO A 321 -7.51 33.94 -4.34
N GLN A 322 -7.34 34.63 -3.20
CA GLN A 322 -6.09 35.30 -2.85
C GLN A 322 -4.95 34.28 -2.66
N PHE A 323 -5.24 33.15 -1.98
CA PHE A 323 -4.26 32.07 -1.82
C PHE A 323 -3.80 31.54 -3.16
N LEU A 324 -4.72 31.20 -4.08
CA LEU A 324 -4.38 30.63 -5.38
C LEU A 324 -3.64 31.62 -6.30
N ALA A 325 -3.81 32.94 -6.06
CA ALA A 325 -3.11 34.01 -6.77
C ALA A 325 -1.73 34.33 -6.15
N ALA A 326 -1.47 33.88 -4.91
CA ALA A 326 -0.23 34.19 -4.22
C ALA A 326 0.97 33.44 -4.82
N PRO A 327 2.14 34.11 -4.96
CA PRO A 327 3.36 33.46 -5.42
C PRO A 327 3.73 32.27 -4.54
N GLY A 328 4.02 31.12 -5.15
CA GLY A 328 4.39 29.89 -4.43
C GLY A 328 3.22 29.00 -3.98
N ALA A 329 1.97 29.48 -4.01
CA ALA A 329 0.81 28.69 -3.57
C ALA A 329 0.64 27.37 -4.35
N TRP A 330 0.83 27.40 -5.68
CA TRP A 330 0.71 26.21 -6.51
C TRP A 330 1.79 25.17 -6.25
N ARG A 331 2.98 25.55 -5.77
CA ARG A 331 3.99 24.60 -5.32
C ARG A 331 3.50 23.87 -4.07
N ILE A 332 2.99 24.59 -3.08
CA ILE A 332 2.38 24.01 -1.86
C ILE A 332 1.24 23.04 -2.21
N VAL A 333 0.36 23.45 -3.13
CA VAL A 333 -0.77 22.61 -3.59
C VAL A 333 -0.25 21.35 -4.30
N ALA A 334 0.75 21.49 -5.17
CA ALA A 334 1.34 20.36 -5.89
C ALA A 334 2.04 19.39 -4.94
N ASP A 335 2.84 19.90 -3.99
CA ASP A 335 3.52 19.08 -2.99
C ASP A 335 2.52 18.30 -2.15
N LEU A 336 1.47 18.96 -1.67
CA LEU A 336 0.43 18.32 -0.88
C LEU A 336 -0.36 17.27 -1.69
N ALA A 337 -0.70 17.56 -2.93
CA ALA A 337 -1.40 16.63 -3.82
C ALA A 337 -0.54 15.40 -4.13
N LEU A 338 0.75 15.59 -4.41
CA LEU A 338 1.69 14.52 -4.72
C LEU A 338 2.02 13.69 -3.48
N LEU A 339 2.27 14.34 -2.33
CA LEU A 339 2.44 13.65 -1.05
C LEU A 339 1.24 12.72 -0.77
N ALA A 340 0.04 13.22 -0.93
CA ALA A 340 -1.20 12.48 -0.72
C ALA A 340 -1.37 11.34 -1.75
N LEU A 341 -1.05 11.58 -3.02
CA LEU A 341 -1.07 10.55 -4.06
C LEU A 341 -0.12 9.39 -3.73
N PHE A 342 1.11 9.71 -3.31
CA PHE A 342 2.09 8.71 -2.93
C PHE A 342 1.70 7.96 -1.64
N SER A 343 0.95 8.58 -0.73
CA SER A 343 0.37 7.91 0.43
C SER A 343 -0.64 6.83 0.03
N GLY A 344 -1.48 7.10 -0.98
CA GLY A 344 -2.39 6.11 -1.56
C GLY A 344 -1.67 4.96 -2.24
N LEU A 345 -0.60 5.24 -3.00
CA LEU A 345 0.25 4.20 -3.62
C LEU A 345 0.98 3.34 -2.57
N TYR A 346 1.29 3.91 -1.41
CA TYR A 346 1.94 3.20 -0.31
C TYR A 346 0.99 2.24 0.42
N SER A 347 -0.24 2.67 0.75
CA SER A 347 -1.16 1.92 1.61
C SER A 347 -1.78 0.69 0.94
N VAL A 348 -2.26 0.84 -0.29
CA VAL A 348 -3.08 -0.17 -0.96
C VAL A 348 -2.37 -1.52 -1.13
N PRO A 349 -1.09 -1.59 -1.58
CA PRO A 349 -0.39 -2.87 -1.71
C PRO A 349 -0.19 -3.58 -0.35
N LEU A 350 0.01 -2.81 0.72
CA LEU A 350 0.21 -3.36 2.06
C LEU A 350 -1.07 -4.01 2.60
N TYR A 351 -2.24 -3.37 2.43
CA TYR A 351 -3.52 -3.99 2.77
C TYR A 351 -3.79 -5.24 1.93
N ALA A 352 -3.55 -5.18 0.62
CA ALA A 352 -3.71 -6.32 -0.27
C ALA A 352 -2.79 -7.49 0.14
N LEU A 353 -1.54 -7.22 0.53
CA LEU A 353 -0.61 -8.23 1.01
C LEU A 353 -1.12 -8.91 2.30
N ILE A 354 -1.57 -8.12 3.29
CA ILE A 354 -2.14 -8.67 4.52
C ILE A 354 -3.27 -9.63 4.19
N GLN A 355 -4.17 -9.25 3.30
CA GLN A 355 -5.37 -10.03 2.96
C GLN A 355 -5.06 -11.29 2.15
N THR A 356 -4.10 -11.23 1.23
CA THR A 356 -3.78 -12.36 0.34
C THR A 356 -2.81 -13.36 0.96
N ARG A 357 -1.93 -12.90 1.87
CA ARG A 357 -0.91 -13.74 2.49
C ARG A 357 -1.32 -14.34 3.83
N SER A 358 -2.32 -13.75 4.49
CA SER A 358 -2.82 -14.25 5.76
C SER A 358 -3.70 -15.48 5.60
N ASP A 359 -3.65 -16.38 6.58
CA ASP A 359 -4.58 -17.51 6.69
C ASP A 359 -6.03 -16.98 6.71
N ARG A 360 -6.86 -17.46 5.77
CA ARG A 360 -8.26 -17.05 5.60
C ARG A 360 -9.09 -17.14 6.89
N ARG A 361 -8.73 -18.03 7.80
CA ARG A 361 -9.39 -18.21 9.12
C ARG A 361 -9.03 -17.13 10.14
N ARG A 362 -8.03 -16.27 9.84
CA ARG A 362 -7.45 -15.32 10.80
C ARG A 362 -7.31 -13.90 10.26
N VAL A 363 -7.81 -13.64 9.08
CA VAL A 363 -7.66 -12.31 8.42
C VAL A 363 -8.25 -11.21 9.29
N ALA A 364 -9.44 -11.39 9.86
CA ALA A 364 -10.06 -10.35 10.68
C ALA A 364 -9.28 -10.07 11.97
N ARG A 365 -8.71 -11.09 12.62
CA ARG A 365 -7.84 -10.92 13.80
C ARG A 365 -6.53 -10.20 13.47
N ILE A 366 -5.95 -10.47 12.30
CA ILE A 366 -4.74 -9.77 11.82
C ILE A 366 -5.07 -8.31 11.50
N VAL A 367 -6.19 -8.03 10.85
CA VAL A 367 -6.66 -6.65 10.61
C VAL A 367 -6.99 -5.94 11.93
N ALA A 368 -7.53 -6.65 12.92
CA ALA A 368 -7.73 -6.08 14.26
C ALA A 368 -6.41 -5.65 14.91
N ALA A 369 -5.35 -6.46 14.79
CA ALA A 369 -4.01 -6.06 15.24
C ALA A 369 -3.49 -4.82 14.51
N ASN A 370 -3.72 -4.73 13.19
CA ASN A 370 -3.40 -3.54 12.40
C ASN A 370 -4.15 -2.31 12.92
N ASN A 371 -5.45 -2.40 13.17
CA ASN A 371 -6.25 -1.27 13.67
C ASN A 371 -5.80 -0.79 15.04
N ILE A 372 -5.42 -1.71 15.94
CA ILE A 372 -4.88 -1.36 17.26
C ILE A 372 -3.57 -0.58 17.10
N LEU A 373 -2.64 -1.09 16.29
CA LEU A 373 -1.37 -0.40 16.06
C LEU A 373 -1.56 0.94 15.36
N ASN A 374 -2.48 1.04 14.39
CA ASN A 374 -2.83 2.30 13.75
C ASN A 374 -3.29 3.33 14.79
N ALA A 375 -4.21 2.95 15.69
CA ALA A 375 -4.72 3.84 16.73
C ALA A 375 -3.60 4.28 17.70
N ILE A 376 -2.73 3.37 18.12
CA ILE A 376 -1.57 3.70 18.97
C ILE A 376 -0.63 4.68 18.25
N PHE A 377 -0.31 4.43 16.98
CA PHE A 377 0.56 5.29 16.19
C PHE A 377 -0.04 6.69 15.98
N MET A 378 -1.35 6.79 15.77
CA MET A 378 -2.05 8.09 15.68
C MET A 378 -1.97 8.89 16.99
N VAL A 379 -2.14 8.22 18.13
CA VAL A 379 -2.01 8.87 19.46
C VAL A 379 -0.57 9.33 19.67
N VAL A 380 0.41 8.49 19.39
CA VAL A 380 1.85 8.84 19.51
C VAL A 380 2.19 10.01 18.58
N ALA A 381 1.67 10.02 17.35
CA ALA A 381 1.85 11.12 16.40
C ALA A 381 1.32 12.45 16.94
N SER A 382 0.11 12.43 17.52
CA SER A 382 -0.51 13.64 18.10
C SER A 382 0.28 14.17 19.30
N ILE A 383 0.76 13.27 20.18
CA ILE A 383 1.60 13.64 21.32
C ILE A 383 2.93 14.22 20.84
N MET A 384 3.58 13.57 19.90
CA MET A 384 4.84 14.04 19.32
C MET A 384 4.69 15.43 18.69
N ALA A 385 3.66 15.63 17.86
CA ALA A 385 3.40 16.92 17.23
C ALA A 385 3.19 18.01 18.26
N ALA A 386 2.37 17.76 19.31
CA ALA A 386 2.12 18.71 20.38
C ALA A 386 3.40 19.06 21.14
N LEU A 387 4.27 18.08 21.44
CA LEU A 387 5.54 18.31 22.12
C LEU A 387 6.53 19.12 21.29
N LEU A 388 6.64 18.83 19.98
CA LEU A 388 7.52 19.56 19.07
C LEU A 388 7.06 21.01 18.88
N LEU A 389 5.76 21.25 18.70
CA LEU A 389 5.21 22.60 18.62
C LEU A 389 5.41 23.37 19.93
N LYS A 390 5.21 22.70 21.09
CA LYS A 390 5.48 23.32 22.41
C LYS A 390 6.98 23.62 22.61
N ALA A 391 7.86 22.84 22.00
CA ALA A 391 9.31 23.09 22.00
C ALA A 391 9.73 24.25 21.07
N GLY A 392 8.79 24.87 20.37
CA GLY A 392 9.03 26.05 19.54
C GLY A 392 9.18 25.79 18.04
N LEU A 393 9.00 24.53 17.59
CA LEU A 393 9.01 24.26 16.15
C LEU A 393 7.76 24.89 15.49
N THR A 394 7.96 25.38 14.28
CA THR A 394 6.87 25.80 13.38
C THR A 394 6.21 24.60 12.71
N ILE A 395 5.03 24.78 12.13
CA ILE A 395 4.33 23.71 11.42
C ILE A 395 5.10 23.23 10.17
N PRO A 396 5.71 24.11 9.36
CA PRO A 396 6.60 23.66 8.28
C PRO A 396 7.80 22.81 8.79
N GLU A 397 8.39 23.13 9.94
CA GLU A 397 9.44 22.31 10.54
C GLU A 397 8.92 20.96 11.05
N LEU A 398 7.68 20.91 11.55
CA LEU A 398 7.03 19.65 11.89
C LEU A 398 6.86 18.75 10.65
N PHE A 399 6.54 19.31 9.47
CA PHE A 399 6.49 18.57 8.21
C PHE A 399 7.87 18.05 7.81
N LEU A 400 8.92 18.86 7.97
CA LEU A 400 10.31 18.45 7.75
C LEU A 400 10.69 17.25 8.62
N VAL A 401 10.47 17.35 9.93
CA VAL A 401 10.78 16.27 10.89
C VAL A 401 10.02 15.00 10.50
N THR A 402 8.73 15.11 10.19
CA THR A 402 7.90 13.96 9.79
C THR A 402 8.39 13.34 8.48
N GLY A 403 8.81 14.15 7.51
CA GLY A 403 9.41 13.70 6.24
C GLY A 403 10.75 12.97 6.45
N LEU A 404 11.61 13.49 7.32
CA LEU A 404 12.89 12.84 7.69
C LEU A 404 12.66 11.52 8.46
N MET A 405 11.69 11.50 9.36
CA MET A 405 11.29 10.25 10.03
C MET A 405 10.78 9.22 9.02
N ASN A 406 9.99 9.65 8.02
CA ASN A 406 9.54 8.76 6.95
C ASN A 406 10.72 8.18 6.15
N ALA A 407 11.74 9.00 5.84
CA ALA A 407 12.95 8.50 5.20
C ALA A 407 13.69 7.46 6.06
N ALA A 408 13.80 7.70 7.37
CA ALA A 408 14.44 6.77 8.29
C ALA A 408 13.68 5.43 8.38
N VAL A 409 12.34 5.49 8.50
CA VAL A 409 11.48 4.29 8.51
C VAL A 409 11.56 3.54 7.18
N ALA A 410 11.56 4.27 6.05
CA ALA A 410 11.72 3.68 4.73
C ALA A 410 13.05 2.92 4.61
N LEU A 411 14.16 3.53 5.02
CA LEU A 411 15.48 2.90 5.02
C LEU A 411 15.52 1.66 5.92
N TYR A 412 14.86 1.70 7.09
CA TYR A 412 14.74 0.54 7.97
C TYR A 412 13.97 -0.60 7.31
N ILE A 413 12.80 -0.31 6.73
CA ILE A 413 11.97 -1.32 6.04
C ILE A 413 12.74 -1.91 4.85
N TYR A 414 13.44 -1.08 4.06
CA TYR A 414 14.22 -1.56 2.90
C TYR A 414 15.39 -2.44 3.29
N ARG A 415 15.99 -2.23 4.48
CA ARG A 415 17.02 -3.14 5.01
C ARG A 415 16.44 -4.49 5.42
N LEU A 416 15.20 -4.53 5.90
CA LEU A 416 14.54 -5.79 6.29
C LEU A 416 14.09 -6.61 5.08
N VAL A 417 13.67 -5.96 3.99
CA VAL A 417 13.13 -6.61 2.79
C VAL A 417 13.71 -5.94 1.53
N PRO A 418 15.03 -6.07 1.30
CA PRO A 418 15.71 -5.39 0.20
C PRO A 418 15.22 -5.82 -1.18
N GLU A 419 14.65 -7.01 -1.29
CA GLU A 419 14.13 -7.57 -2.54
C GLU A 419 13.06 -6.67 -3.18
N PHE A 420 12.22 -6.01 -2.37
CA PHE A 420 11.16 -5.12 -2.89
C PHE A 420 11.73 -3.82 -3.45
N LEU A 421 12.71 -3.23 -2.77
CA LEU A 421 13.40 -2.05 -3.29
C LEU A 421 14.14 -2.38 -4.58
N LEU A 422 14.83 -3.53 -4.64
CA LEU A 422 15.56 -3.96 -5.82
C LEU A 422 14.63 -4.20 -7.02
N ARG A 423 13.47 -4.82 -6.80
CA ARG A 423 12.45 -4.99 -7.84
C ARG A 423 11.91 -3.65 -8.32
N PHE A 424 11.63 -2.74 -7.41
CA PHE A 424 11.21 -1.39 -7.77
C PHE A 424 12.27 -0.67 -8.61
N LEU A 425 13.54 -0.70 -8.19
CA LEU A 425 14.64 -0.10 -8.96
C LEU A 425 14.80 -0.77 -10.33
N ALA A 426 14.68 -2.10 -10.39
CA ALA A 426 14.69 -2.84 -11.64
C ALA A 426 13.53 -2.43 -12.55
N TRP A 427 12.32 -2.30 -12.01
CA TRP A 427 11.14 -1.84 -12.75
C TRP A 427 11.31 -0.40 -13.27
N VAL A 428 11.76 0.53 -12.41
CA VAL A 428 12.04 1.92 -12.82
C VAL A 428 13.09 1.95 -13.93
N LEU A 429 14.20 1.23 -13.75
CA LEU A 429 15.29 1.19 -14.72
C LEU A 429 14.80 0.65 -16.08
N THR A 430 14.06 -0.45 -16.07
CA THR A 430 13.59 -1.08 -17.29
C THR A 430 12.54 -0.25 -18.02
N HIS A 431 11.59 0.38 -17.31
CA HIS A 431 10.53 1.17 -17.92
C HIS A 431 10.96 2.59 -18.31
N THR A 432 12.05 3.11 -17.73
CA THR A 432 12.65 4.40 -18.17
C THR A 432 13.56 4.21 -19.36
N LEU A 433 14.37 3.16 -19.38
CA LEU A 433 15.34 2.89 -20.44
C LEU A 433 14.73 2.20 -21.67
N TYR A 434 13.68 1.39 -21.48
CA TYR A 434 13.07 0.58 -22.52
C TYR A 434 11.54 0.75 -22.57
N ARG A 435 10.95 0.44 -23.72
CA ARG A 435 9.51 0.22 -23.87
C ARG A 435 9.24 -1.27 -23.75
N LEU A 436 9.16 -1.74 -22.50
CA LEU A 436 9.01 -3.16 -22.20
C LEU A 436 7.55 -3.61 -22.37
N ARG A 437 7.37 -4.72 -23.09
CA ARG A 437 6.11 -5.48 -23.19
C ARG A 437 6.36 -6.90 -22.70
N SER A 438 5.49 -7.41 -21.85
CA SER A 438 5.60 -8.77 -21.31
C SER A 438 4.37 -9.59 -21.71
N PHE A 439 4.60 -10.83 -22.15
CA PHE A 439 3.57 -11.77 -22.58
C PHE A 439 3.74 -13.09 -21.84
N GLY A 440 2.62 -13.66 -21.35
CA GLY A 440 2.62 -14.93 -20.64
C GLY A 440 3.25 -14.89 -19.23
N THR A 441 3.51 -13.73 -18.66
CA THR A 441 4.02 -13.59 -17.29
C THR A 441 3.02 -14.07 -16.22
N ASP A 442 1.75 -14.18 -16.56
CA ASP A 442 0.69 -14.80 -15.78
C ASP A 442 0.85 -16.32 -15.61
N ARG A 443 1.66 -16.97 -16.46
CA ARG A 443 2.00 -18.39 -16.35
C ARG A 443 2.98 -18.67 -15.22
N ILE A 444 3.82 -17.69 -14.86
CA ILE A 444 4.78 -17.85 -13.76
C ILE A 444 3.98 -18.07 -12.46
N PRO A 445 4.22 -19.17 -11.72
CA PRO A 445 3.39 -19.52 -10.57
C PRO A 445 3.55 -18.49 -9.43
N GLU A 446 2.45 -18.07 -8.86
CA GLU A 446 2.46 -17.17 -7.69
C GLU A 446 2.98 -17.87 -6.43
N GLN A 447 2.87 -19.19 -6.36
CA GLN A 447 3.33 -20.03 -5.26
C GLN A 447 3.96 -21.32 -5.79
N GLY A 448 4.84 -21.92 -5.00
CA GLY A 448 5.54 -23.16 -5.35
C GLY A 448 6.81 -22.95 -6.15
N ALA A 449 7.67 -23.96 -6.16
CA ALA A 449 8.97 -23.91 -6.83
C ALA A 449 8.83 -24.00 -8.36
N ALA A 450 9.69 -23.27 -9.07
CA ALA A 450 9.85 -23.42 -10.51
C ALA A 450 11.24 -22.94 -10.98
N VAL A 451 11.69 -23.46 -12.10
CA VAL A 451 12.89 -22.98 -12.80
C VAL A 451 12.46 -22.13 -13.99
N LEU A 452 13.04 -20.95 -14.13
CA LEU A 452 12.90 -20.06 -15.28
C LEU A 452 14.16 -20.19 -16.13
N ALA A 453 14.03 -20.50 -17.41
CA ALA A 453 15.14 -20.69 -18.33
C ALA A 453 15.02 -19.69 -19.49
N CYS A 454 15.96 -18.74 -19.59
CA CYS A 454 15.92 -17.65 -20.55
C CYS A 454 17.20 -17.58 -21.40
N ASN A 455 17.11 -17.08 -22.64
CA ASN A 455 18.27 -16.71 -23.44
C ASN A 455 19.06 -15.57 -22.78
N HIS A 456 20.37 -15.46 -23.11
CA HIS A 456 21.27 -14.50 -22.47
C HIS A 456 21.87 -13.52 -23.47
N VAL A 457 21.29 -12.35 -23.58
CA VAL A 457 21.57 -11.35 -24.63
C VAL A 457 22.36 -10.15 -24.10
N SER A 458 22.16 -9.80 -22.82
CA SER A 458 22.63 -8.54 -22.26
C SER A 458 22.99 -8.67 -20.78
N PHE A 459 23.77 -7.72 -20.25
CA PHE A 459 24.07 -7.61 -18.82
C PHE A 459 22.86 -7.23 -17.96
N VAL A 460 21.78 -6.73 -18.57
CA VAL A 460 20.55 -6.32 -17.86
C VAL A 460 19.43 -7.35 -17.92
N ASP A 461 19.64 -8.51 -18.52
CA ASP A 461 18.60 -9.55 -18.66
C ASP A 461 17.97 -9.92 -17.31
N ALA A 462 18.79 -10.15 -16.30
CA ALA A 462 18.31 -10.46 -14.94
C ALA A 462 17.49 -9.31 -14.34
N VAL A 463 17.86 -8.06 -14.62
CA VAL A 463 17.15 -6.88 -14.14
C VAL A 463 15.78 -6.76 -14.83
N VAL A 464 15.72 -7.01 -16.15
CA VAL A 464 14.46 -7.00 -16.92
C VAL A 464 13.50 -8.08 -16.40
N ILE A 465 13.99 -9.31 -16.23
CA ILE A 465 13.20 -10.44 -15.75
C ILE A 465 12.73 -10.18 -14.30
N MET A 466 13.59 -9.61 -13.44
CA MET A 466 13.26 -9.24 -12.07
C MET A 466 12.12 -8.21 -12.01
N GLY A 467 12.14 -7.20 -12.89
CA GLY A 467 11.14 -6.15 -12.94
C GLY A 467 9.75 -6.63 -13.39
N GLU A 468 9.67 -7.70 -14.18
CA GLU A 468 8.40 -8.24 -14.71
C GLU A 468 7.90 -9.48 -13.96
N SER A 469 8.71 -10.08 -13.09
CA SER A 469 8.30 -11.26 -12.33
C SER A 469 7.25 -10.93 -11.27
N PRO A 470 6.22 -11.79 -11.08
CA PRO A 470 5.21 -11.58 -10.04
C PRO A 470 5.76 -11.71 -8.61
N ARG A 471 6.92 -12.36 -8.44
CA ARG A 471 7.55 -12.58 -7.13
C ARG A 471 9.08 -12.62 -7.25
N PRO A 472 9.83 -12.55 -6.12
CA PRO A 472 11.28 -12.59 -6.12
C PRO A 472 11.83 -13.82 -6.84
N ILE A 473 12.94 -13.64 -7.55
CA ILE A 473 13.66 -14.68 -8.28
C ILE A 473 15.08 -14.81 -7.74
N ARG A 474 15.55 -16.02 -7.54
CA ARG A 474 16.97 -16.31 -7.28
C ARG A 474 17.70 -16.56 -8.61
N PHE A 475 18.50 -15.60 -9.03
CA PHE A 475 19.29 -15.72 -10.26
C PHE A 475 20.56 -16.52 -10.02
N VAL A 476 20.85 -17.48 -10.92
CA VAL A 476 22.12 -18.20 -10.94
C VAL A 476 23.08 -17.43 -11.85
N MET A 477 24.17 -16.91 -11.29
CA MET A 477 25.05 -15.95 -11.96
C MET A 477 26.54 -16.32 -11.78
N ASP A 478 27.36 -15.94 -12.76
CA ASP A 478 28.82 -16.13 -12.70
C ASP A 478 29.43 -15.47 -11.46
N HIS A 479 30.26 -16.17 -10.71
CA HIS A 479 30.90 -15.71 -9.48
C HIS A 479 31.74 -14.44 -9.67
N ARG A 480 32.20 -14.14 -10.86
CA ARG A 480 33.02 -12.96 -11.19
C ARG A 480 32.21 -11.66 -11.03
N ILE A 481 30.91 -11.72 -11.24
CA ILE A 481 30.00 -10.55 -11.05
C ILE A 481 30.01 -10.10 -9.59
N PHE A 482 30.13 -11.04 -8.65
CA PHE A 482 30.21 -10.74 -7.23
C PHE A 482 31.54 -10.10 -6.77
N LYS A 483 32.55 -10.00 -7.66
CA LYS A 483 33.81 -9.28 -7.38
C LYS A 483 33.66 -7.77 -7.56
N VAL A 484 32.62 -7.29 -8.23
CA VAL A 484 32.34 -5.85 -8.40
C VAL A 484 31.57 -5.34 -7.18
N PRO A 485 32.12 -4.40 -6.36
CA PRO A 485 31.57 -4.05 -5.06
C PRO A 485 30.09 -3.65 -5.09
N LEU A 486 29.69 -2.78 -6.00
CA LEU A 486 28.31 -2.29 -6.13
C LEU A 486 27.34 -3.41 -6.57
N LEU A 487 27.75 -4.20 -7.56
CA LEU A 487 26.96 -5.34 -8.05
C LEU A 487 26.90 -6.48 -7.03
N ASN A 488 27.97 -6.68 -6.25
CA ASN A 488 28.00 -7.64 -5.16
C ASN A 488 26.92 -7.32 -4.12
N ALA A 489 26.85 -6.07 -3.65
CA ALA A 489 25.82 -5.65 -2.70
C ALA A 489 24.42 -5.89 -3.28
N PHE A 490 24.17 -5.48 -4.53
CA PHE A 490 22.90 -5.66 -5.21
C PHE A 490 22.50 -7.15 -5.29
N PHE A 491 23.36 -8.01 -5.86
CA PHE A 491 23.01 -9.42 -6.08
C PHE A 491 22.98 -10.26 -4.80
N ARG A 492 23.74 -9.90 -3.75
CA ARG A 492 23.60 -10.54 -2.43
C ARG A 492 22.24 -10.25 -1.80
N HIS A 493 21.79 -9.01 -1.88
CA HIS A 493 20.46 -8.64 -1.38
C HIS A 493 19.33 -9.24 -2.22
N ALA A 494 19.55 -9.45 -3.53
CA ALA A 494 18.65 -10.21 -4.41
C ALA A 494 18.73 -11.73 -4.20
N ARG A 495 19.51 -12.22 -3.21
CA ARG A 495 19.75 -13.64 -2.92
C ARG A 495 20.21 -14.44 -4.15
N ALA A 496 20.94 -13.80 -5.07
CA ALA A 496 21.48 -14.47 -6.23
C ALA A 496 22.50 -15.55 -5.82
N ILE A 497 22.57 -16.63 -6.62
CA ILE A 497 23.40 -17.80 -6.37
C ILE A 497 24.63 -17.70 -7.27
N ALA A 498 25.81 -17.56 -6.67
CA ALA A 498 27.07 -17.54 -7.39
C ALA A 498 27.43 -18.96 -7.87
N ILE A 499 27.76 -19.12 -9.16
CA ILE A 499 28.16 -20.37 -9.77
C ILE A 499 29.50 -20.22 -10.51
N ALA A 500 30.30 -21.25 -10.51
CA ALA A 500 31.49 -21.37 -11.33
C ALA A 500 31.50 -22.71 -12.12
N PRO A 501 32.11 -22.77 -13.30
CA PRO A 501 32.32 -24.03 -13.98
C PRO A 501 33.15 -25.00 -13.12
N ALA A 502 32.87 -26.31 -13.20
CA ALA A 502 33.57 -27.32 -12.41
C ALA A 502 35.10 -27.30 -12.64
N ARG A 503 35.54 -26.88 -13.84
CA ARG A 503 36.98 -26.74 -14.20
C ARG A 503 37.68 -25.60 -13.48
N GLU A 504 36.91 -24.56 -13.02
CA GLU A 504 37.45 -23.41 -12.29
C GLU A 504 37.34 -23.61 -10.77
N ASP A 505 36.19 -24.05 -10.29
CA ASP A 505 35.93 -24.28 -8.85
C ASP A 505 34.80 -25.30 -8.67
N ALA A 506 35.17 -26.57 -8.51
CA ALA A 506 34.22 -27.67 -8.29
C ALA A 506 33.48 -27.55 -6.95
N ALA A 507 34.13 -26.99 -5.91
CA ALA A 507 33.51 -26.80 -4.61
C ALA A 507 32.44 -25.69 -4.65
N MET A 508 32.68 -24.63 -5.42
CA MET A 508 31.69 -23.59 -5.65
C MET A 508 30.49 -24.12 -6.43
N LEU A 509 30.70 -24.95 -7.44
CA LEU A 509 29.60 -25.61 -8.17
C LEU A 509 28.75 -26.48 -7.26
N ALA A 510 29.37 -27.28 -6.39
CA ALA A 510 28.64 -28.11 -5.42
C ALA A 510 27.78 -27.25 -4.49
N ARG A 511 28.37 -26.20 -3.88
CA ARG A 511 27.63 -25.25 -3.04
C ARG A 511 26.50 -24.51 -3.79
N ALA A 512 26.73 -24.17 -5.07
CA ALA A 512 25.69 -23.57 -5.89
C ALA A 512 24.50 -24.52 -6.09
N ASN A 513 24.76 -25.77 -6.37
CA ASN A 513 23.75 -26.82 -6.51
C ASN A 513 22.94 -27.00 -5.20
N GLU A 514 23.61 -27.11 -4.06
CA GLU A 514 22.93 -27.19 -2.74
C GLU A 514 22.01 -25.99 -2.49
N ARG A 515 22.47 -24.77 -2.81
CA ARG A 515 21.66 -23.56 -2.67
C ARG A 515 20.47 -23.50 -3.65
N ILE A 516 20.63 -24.02 -4.87
CA ILE A 516 19.53 -24.13 -5.84
C ILE A 516 18.50 -25.12 -5.31
N ASP A 517 18.93 -26.30 -4.86
CA ASP A 517 18.04 -27.33 -4.34
C ASP A 517 17.29 -26.85 -3.08
N ALA A 518 17.99 -26.16 -2.17
CA ALA A 518 17.38 -25.53 -0.99
C ALA A 518 16.34 -24.45 -1.38
N ALA A 519 16.67 -23.59 -2.35
CA ALA A 519 15.74 -22.56 -2.82
C ALA A 519 14.47 -23.16 -3.43
N LEU A 520 14.60 -24.20 -4.23
CA LEU A 520 13.45 -24.90 -4.80
C LEU A 520 12.65 -25.65 -3.72
N ALA A 521 13.29 -26.23 -2.70
CA ALA A 521 12.61 -26.84 -1.57
C ALA A 521 11.83 -25.81 -0.71
N GLU A 522 12.32 -24.56 -0.63
CA GLU A 522 11.62 -23.43 0.01
C GLU A 522 10.46 -22.89 -0.84
N GLY A 523 10.29 -23.38 -2.08
CA GLY A 523 9.24 -22.94 -2.98
C GLY A 523 9.59 -21.71 -3.81
N ASP A 524 10.86 -21.30 -3.89
CA ASP A 524 11.30 -20.12 -4.63
C ASP A 524 11.36 -20.34 -6.15
N LEU A 525 11.39 -19.22 -6.90
CA LEU A 525 11.76 -19.22 -8.33
C LEU A 525 13.27 -19.16 -8.49
N VAL A 526 13.82 -20.02 -9.32
CA VAL A 526 15.23 -19.99 -9.71
C VAL A 526 15.33 -19.68 -11.20
N CYS A 527 16.05 -18.61 -11.56
CA CYS A 527 16.30 -18.26 -12.96
C CYS A 527 17.74 -18.59 -13.37
N ILE A 528 17.85 -19.27 -14.50
CA ILE A 528 19.13 -19.66 -15.07
C ILE A 528 19.17 -19.33 -16.56
N PHE A 529 20.36 -18.98 -17.05
CA PHE A 529 20.66 -18.78 -18.47
C PHE A 529 21.39 -20.03 -19.00
N PRO A 530 20.67 -20.92 -19.70
CA PRO A 530 21.23 -22.24 -20.06
C PRO A 530 22.44 -22.19 -21.00
N GLU A 531 22.62 -21.08 -21.74
CA GLU A 531 23.78 -20.81 -22.59
C GLU A 531 25.07 -20.71 -21.78
N GLY A 532 24.98 -20.28 -20.52
CA GLY A 532 26.11 -20.10 -19.61
C GLY A 532 27.07 -18.97 -20.00
N ARG A 533 26.67 -18.11 -20.95
CA ARG A 533 27.39 -16.89 -21.38
C ARG A 533 26.43 -15.94 -22.09
N ILE A 534 26.76 -14.66 -22.09
CA ILE A 534 26.06 -13.66 -22.92
C ILE A 534 26.50 -13.89 -24.37
N THR A 535 25.53 -13.90 -25.30
CA THR A 535 25.78 -14.07 -26.73
C THR A 535 26.73 -12.99 -27.29
N ASP A 536 27.64 -13.41 -28.18
CA ASP A 536 28.55 -12.51 -28.89
C ASP A 536 28.05 -12.19 -30.31
N SER A 537 27.09 -12.97 -30.83
CA SER A 537 26.52 -12.86 -32.19
C SER A 537 25.06 -12.41 -32.22
N GLY A 538 24.36 -12.43 -31.08
CA GLY A 538 22.92 -12.28 -31.00
C GLY A 538 22.14 -13.56 -31.25
N GLU A 539 22.81 -14.66 -31.64
CA GLU A 539 22.20 -15.98 -31.82
C GLU A 539 22.22 -16.77 -30.50
N LEU A 540 21.31 -17.74 -30.39
CA LEU A 540 21.31 -18.68 -29.28
C LEU A 540 22.54 -19.57 -29.32
N SER A 541 23.24 -19.65 -28.21
CA SER A 541 24.30 -20.64 -28.01
C SER A 541 23.68 -21.97 -27.56
N PRO A 542 24.32 -23.13 -27.85
CA PRO A 542 23.84 -24.42 -27.39
C PRO A 542 23.60 -24.44 -25.87
N PHE A 543 22.45 -24.95 -25.46
CA PHE A 543 22.09 -25.04 -24.05
C PHE A 543 22.88 -26.16 -23.36
N ARG A 544 23.29 -25.88 -22.11
CA ARG A 544 24.03 -26.82 -21.27
C ARG A 544 23.07 -27.67 -20.43
N HIS A 545 23.51 -28.83 -20.00
CA HIS A 545 22.76 -29.77 -19.16
C HIS A 545 22.45 -29.27 -17.75
N GLY A 546 22.76 -28.01 -17.42
CA GLY A 546 22.57 -27.45 -16.06
C GLY A 546 21.14 -27.52 -15.58
N VAL A 547 20.19 -27.13 -16.43
CA VAL A 547 18.73 -27.11 -16.06
C VAL A 547 18.23 -28.55 -15.91
N GLN A 548 18.58 -29.45 -16.82
CA GLN A 548 18.21 -30.85 -16.73
C GLN A 548 18.68 -31.48 -15.40
N ARG A 549 19.93 -31.28 -15.02
CA ARG A 549 20.50 -31.79 -13.76
C ARG A 549 19.80 -31.21 -12.51
N ILE A 550 19.31 -29.96 -12.57
CA ILE A 550 18.57 -29.38 -11.48
C ILE A 550 17.22 -30.09 -11.30
N VAL A 551 16.46 -30.30 -12.38
CA VAL A 551 15.15 -30.94 -12.29
C VAL A 551 15.23 -32.45 -12.06
N GLU A 552 16.34 -33.10 -12.39
CA GLU A 552 16.62 -34.49 -12.01
C GLU A 552 16.81 -34.65 -10.50
N ARG A 553 17.41 -33.66 -9.81
CA ARG A 553 17.57 -33.66 -8.35
C ARG A 553 16.32 -33.17 -7.63
N THR A 554 15.72 -32.09 -8.15
CA THR A 554 14.54 -31.43 -7.54
C THR A 554 13.47 -31.27 -8.62
N PRO A 555 12.54 -32.24 -8.77
CA PRO A 555 11.54 -32.24 -9.82
C PRO A 555 10.55 -31.07 -9.68
N VAL A 556 10.73 -30.04 -10.51
CA VAL A 556 9.88 -28.84 -10.57
C VAL A 556 9.63 -28.43 -12.02
N PRO A 557 8.53 -27.74 -12.34
CA PRO A 557 8.26 -27.28 -13.71
C PRO A 557 9.32 -26.26 -14.17
N VAL A 558 9.67 -26.32 -15.49
CA VAL A 558 10.59 -25.38 -16.12
C VAL A 558 9.84 -24.50 -17.10
N TYR A 559 9.92 -23.19 -16.92
CA TYR A 559 9.29 -22.19 -17.77
C TYR A 559 10.32 -21.66 -18.78
N PRO A 560 10.18 -21.98 -20.07
CA PRO A 560 11.03 -21.38 -21.11
C PRO A 560 10.64 -19.91 -21.27
N MET A 561 11.66 -19.05 -21.36
CA MET A 561 11.49 -17.61 -21.52
C MET A 561 12.39 -17.10 -22.64
N ALA A 562 11.96 -16.00 -23.29
CA ALA A 562 12.78 -15.31 -24.26
C ALA A 562 12.73 -13.81 -24.08
N LEU A 563 13.90 -13.17 -24.14
CA LEU A 563 14.07 -11.72 -24.25
C LEU A 563 14.36 -11.36 -25.72
N ARG A 564 13.58 -10.40 -26.25
CA ARG A 564 13.68 -9.87 -27.61
C ARG A 564 14.02 -8.39 -27.57
N GLY A 565 14.79 -7.90 -28.56
CA GLY A 565 15.10 -6.48 -28.72
C GLY A 565 16.26 -5.96 -27.88
N LEU A 566 16.95 -6.80 -27.09
CA LEU A 566 18.11 -6.39 -26.30
C LEU A 566 19.42 -6.42 -27.09
N TRP A 567 19.50 -7.17 -28.20
CA TRP A 567 20.68 -7.18 -29.06
C TRP A 567 20.86 -5.84 -29.77
N GLY A 568 22.03 -5.23 -29.64
CA GLY A 568 22.27 -3.84 -30.10
C GLY A 568 21.91 -2.75 -29.10
N SER A 569 21.35 -3.11 -27.94
CA SER A 569 21.11 -2.16 -26.85
C SER A 569 22.41 -1.74 -26.15
N PHE A 570 22.32 -0.72 -25.29
CA PHE A 570 23.47 -0.16 -24.57
C PHE A 570 24.27 -1.22 -23.77
N PHE A 571 23.59 -2.21 -23.17
CA PHE A 571 24.18 -3.21 -22.31
C PHE A 571 24.50 -4.55 -23.03
N SER A 572 24.28 -4.65 -24.35
CA SER A 572 24.60 -5.84 -25.12
C SER A 572 26.08 -5.86 -25.57
N ARG A 573 26.55 -7.04 -26.03
CA ARG A 573 27.89 -7.17 -26.63
C ARG A 573 27.91 -6.86 -28.11
N TYR A 574 26.88 -6.28 -28.69
CA TYR A 574 26.83 -5.96 -30.10
C TYR A 574 28.02 -5.07 -30.52
N GLY A 575 28.87 -5.62 -31.41
CA GLY A 575 30.05 -4.96 -31.99
C GLY A 575 31.25 -4.83 -31.06
N GLY A 576 31.42 -5.70 -30.09
CA GLY A 576 32.62 -5.79 -29.25
C GLY A 576 32.30 -5.92 -27.74
N ALA A 577 33.33 -5.70 -26.91
CA ALA A 577 33.16 -5.75 -25.47
C ALA A 577 32.07 -4.74 -25.00
N ALA A 578 31.29 -5.10 -23.99
CA ALA A 578 30.31 -4.21 -23.40
C ALA A 578 30.98 -2.91 -22.92
N PHE A 579 30.29 -1.79 -23.06
CA PHE A 579 30.78 -0.44 -22.72
C PHE A 579 31.95 0.10 -23.56
N SER A 580 32.38 -0.58 -24.61
CA SER A 580 33.51 -0.15 -25.44
C SER A 580 33.17 0.88 -26.53
N ARG A 581 31.89 1.13 -26.79
CA ARG A 581 31.45 2.10 -27.82
C ARG A 581 31.16 3.47 -27.24
N PRO A 582 31.37 4.56 -28.01
CA PRO A 582 30.98 5.90 -27.60
C PRO A 582 29.49 5.99 -27.19
N VAL A 583 29.23 6.68 -26.10
CA VAL A 583 27.90 6.83 -25.50
C VAL A 583 26.87 7.36 -26.53
N GLU A 584 27.28 8.25 -27.45
CA GLU A 584 26.43 8.82 -28.49
C GLU A 584 25.88 7.78 -29.48
N ALA A 585 26.69 6.83 -29.92
CA ALA A 585 26.24 5.78 -30.85
C ALA A 585 25.27 4.81 -30.18
N ARG A 586 25.39 4.63 -28.86
CA ARG A 586 24.49 3.80 -28.04
C ARG A 586 23.19 4.54 -27.67
N LEU A 587 23.26 5.85 -27.40
CA LEU A 587 22.09 6.68 -27.12
C LEU A 587 21.14 6.80 -28.32
N ARG A 588 21.67 6.88 -29.56
CA ARG A 588 20.85 6.96 -30.78
C ARG A 588 20.01 5.70 -31.05
N ARG A 589 20.44 4.52 -30.61
CA ARG A 589 19.72 3.25 -30.78
C ARG A 589 19.06 2.72 -29.50
N GLY A 590 19.49 3.13 -28.31
CA GLY A 590 19.28 2.39 -27.07
C GLY A 590 18.28 2.93 -26.06
N LEU A 591 18.16 4.25 -25.93
CA LEU A 591 17.20 4.81 -24.99
C LEU A 591 15.78 4.70 -25.56
N ARG A 592 14.94 3.85 -24.96
CA ARG A 592 13.57 3.50 -25.35
C ARG A 592 13.42 2.55 -26.54
N SER A 593 14.39 1.64 -26.77
CA SER A 593 14.15 0.51 -27.68
C SER A 593 12.97 -0.35 -27.18
N GLN A 594 12.25 -0.92 -28.13
CA GLN A 594 11.20 -1.90 -27.80
C GLN A 594 11.87 -3.18 -27.27
N LEU A 595 11.34 -3.66 -26.16
CA LEU A 595 11.80 -4.86 -25.51
C LEU A 595 10.61 -5.76 -25.22
N GLU A 596 10.71 -7.04 -25.52
CA GLU A 596 9.67 -8.01 -25.22
C GLU A 596 10.22 -9.13 -24.34
N LEU A 597 9.46 -9.46 -23.30
CA LEU A 597 9.65 -10.63 -22.45
C LEU A 597 8.54 -11.63 -22.73
N MET A 598 8.92 -12.79 -23.27
CA MET A 598 7.99 -13.87 -23.58
C MET A 598 8.16 -15.01 -22.58
N VAL A 599 7.06 -15.50 -22.01
CA VAL A 599 7.03 -16.66 -21.11
C VAL A 599 6.17 -17.74 -21.76
N GLY A 600 6.76 -18.91 -21.97
CA GLY A 600 6.10 -20.06 -22.58
C GLY A 600 5.37 -20.95 -21.58
N GLU A 601 4.69 -21.98 -22.10
CA GLU A 601 4.09 -23.04 -21.29
C GLU A 601 5.17 -23.84 -20.56
N PRO A 602 4.92 -24.26 -19.32
CA PRO A 602 5.90 -25.02 -18.55
C PRO A 602 6.18 -26.40 -19.16
N LEU A 603 7.43 -26.82 -19.08
CA LEU A 603 7.85 -28.19 -19.35
C LEU A 603 7.78 -28.99 -18.04
N ALA A 604 7.24 -30.20 -18.12
CA ALA A 604 7.30 -31.13 -17.00
C ALA A 604 8.76 -31.58 -16.76
N PRO A 605 9.18 -31.87 -15.52
CA PRO A 605 10.57 -32.19 -15.18
C PRO A 605 11.17 -33.30 -16.06
N GLN A 606 10.39 -34.34 -16.35
CA GLN A 606 10.82 -35.48 -17.20
C GLN A 606 11.02 -35.14 -18.68
N ASP A 607 10.47 -33.99 -19.10
CA ASP A 607 10.53 -33.55 -20.50
C ASP A 607 11.67 -32.56 -20.77
N VAL A 608 12.45 -32.23 -19.76
CA VAL A 608 13.50 -31.21 -19.86
C VAL A 608 14.80 -31.81 -20.37
N THR A 609 15.11 -31.56 -21.65
CA THR A 609 16.43 -31.77 -22.23
C THR A 609 16.97 -30.42 -22.75
N PRO A 610 18.31 -30.28 -22.91
CA PRO A 610 18.90 -29.06 -23.48
C PRO A 610 18.32 -28.71 -24.86
N GLU A 611 18.13 -29.70 -25.72
CA GLU A 611 17.63 -29.54 -27.09
C GLU A 611 16.17 -29.07 -27.09
N ARG A 612 15.29 -29.75 -26.32
CA ARG A 612 13.87 -29.40 -26.24
C ARG A 612 13.67 -28.04 -25.60
N LEU A 613 14.46 -27.72 -24.57
CA LEU A 613 14.40 -26.41 -23.92
C LEU A 613 14.87 -25.29 -24.87
N MET A 614 15.96 -25.54 -25.63
CA MET A 614 16.47 -24.62 -26.64
C MET A 614 15.44 -24.39 -27.75
N GLU A 615 14.77 -25.44 -28.25
CA GLU A 615 13.71 -25.35 -29.24
C GLU A 615 12.56 -24.47 -28.76
N ARG A 616 12.12 -24.66 -27.50
CA ARG A 616 11.06 -23.85 -26.89
C ARG A 616 11.45 -22.39 -26.75
N VAL A 617 12.66 -22.10 -26.29
CA VAL A 617 13.18 -20.74 -26.17
C VAL A 617 13.36 -20.09 -27.54
N ALA A 618 13.85 -20.84 -28.55
CA ALA A 618 13.95 -20.36 -29.93
C ALA A 618 12.58 -20.00 -30.53
N ALA A 619 11.60 -20.85 -30.33
CA ALA A 619 10.22 -20.59 -30.78
C ALA A 619 9.63 -19.32 -30.13
N LEU A 620 9.88 -19.11 -28.85
CA LEU A 620 9.47 -17.88 -28.15
C LEU A 620 10.25 -16.65 -28.62
N ARG A 621 11.53 -16.79 -28.93
CA ARG A 621 12.38 -15.71 -29.43
C ARG A 621 11.96 -15.27 -30.84
N GLY A 622 11.57 -16.24 -31.72
CA GLY A 622 11.29 -15.96 -33.13
C GLY A 622 12.57 -15.48 -33.88
N GLU A 623 12.37 -14.76 -34.96
CA GLU A 623 13.44 -14.16 -35.77
C GLU A 623 14.01 -12.85 -35.16
N GLU A 624 13.33 -12.26 -34.18
CA GLU A 624 13.77 -11.04 -33.51
C GLU A 624 14.94 -11.31 -32.55
N ARG A 625 16.02 -10.52 -32.71
CA ARG A 625 17.27 -10.60 -31.95
C ARG A 625 17.29 -9.67 -30.75
#